data_51aba0abfd85832dc1c3e3ff9b58eba9
#
_entry.id   51aba0abfd85832dc1c3e3ff9b58eba9
#
_cell.length_a   1.000
_cell.length_b   1.000
_cell.length_c   1.000
_cell.angle_alpha   90.00
_cell.angle_beta   90.00
_cell.angle_gamma   90.00
#
_symmetry.space_group_name_H-M   'P 1'
#
loop_
_entity.id
_entity.type
_entity.pdbx_description
1 polymer ?
#
loop_
_entity_poly.entity_id
_entity_poly.type
_entity_poly.pdbx_seq_one_letter_code
_entity_poly.pdbx_strand_id
1 'polypeptide(L)'
;VSYYEKALSIDSDNTDVRFALADIYMSKKDYDAALVLYQEIINIDPKSKEAYKKLISIYESKKDYDAIVALRESAKDASVLKLFADYTVSKPQFSKSSGKYGETIELSIDADSDTKIYYSYDSDNPLTRGERYYSPITLDKEGTYEITAVAVDDRGIKSEVASAKYEIEFEAPDAPEIDPDGGTFGAQTDITITVPENCKVYYTWDSSDPSAASTEYTAPIPVPEGNNVLSVIAIDQNTGKCSDIYRSRFEFYMN
;
A
#
# COMPACT_ATOMS: atom_id res chain seq x y z
N VAL A 1 -16.52 30.66 44.00
CA VAL A 1 -17.04 29.31 43.76
C VAL A 1 -18.48 29.23 44.17
N SER A 2 -18.82 29.33 45.45
CA SER A 2 -20.19 29.14 45.98
C SER A 2 -21.28 29.97 45.33
N TYR A 3 -21.00 31.24 44.93
CA TYR A 3 -21.97 32.09 44.21
C TYR A 3 -22.27 31.56 42.80
N TYR A 4 -21.26 31.09 42.09
CA TYR A 4 -21.41 30.54 40.74
C TYR A 4 -22.13 29.20 40.76
N GLU A 5 -21.84 28.32 41.74
CA GLU A 5 -22.56 27.06 41.93
C GLU A 5 -24.04 27.29 42.21
N LYS A 6 -24.36 28.30 43.07
CA LYS A 6 -25.75 28.72 43.31
C LYS A 6 -26.41 29.30 42.06
N ALA A 7 -25.69 30.07 41.24
CA ALA A 7 -26.24 30.59 40.00
C ALA A 7 -26.54 29.43 39.01
N LEU A 8 -25.67 28.43 38.89
CA LEU A 8 -25.90 27.24 38.05
C LEU A 8 -27.03 26.34 38.58
N SER A 9 -27.32 26.37 39.90
CA SER A 9 -28.50 25.66 40.45
C SER A 9 -29.82 26.30 40.04
N ILE A 10 -29.80 27.61 39.63
CA ILE A 10 -30.99 28.35 39.17
C ILE A 10 -31.12 28.28 37.64
N ASP A 11 -30.03 28.45 36.95
CA ASP A 11 -29.93 28.36 35.51
C ASP A 11 -28.80 27.39 35.12
N SER A 12 -29.18 26.14 34.92
CA SER A 12 -28.24 25.03 34.67
C SER A 12 -27.55 25.15 33.32
N ASP A 13 -28.06 25.91 32.36
CA ASP A 13 -27.50 26.01 30.99
C ASP A 13 -26.71 27.29 30.77
N ASN A 14 -26.46 28.08 31.82
CA ASN A 14 -25.74 29.33 31.77
C ASN A 14 -24.24 29.11 31.49
N THR A 15 -23.86 29.28 30.24
CA THR A 15 -22.46 29.10 29.80
C THR A 15 -21.52 30.18 30.33
N ASP A 16 -21.99 31.42 30.48
CA ASP A 16 -21.17 32.52 31.01
C ASP A 16 -20.74 32.28 32.43
N VAL A 17 -21.68 31.80 33.30
CA VAL A 17 -21.39 31.41 34.66
C VAL A 17 -20.40 30.27 34.71
N ARG A 18 -20.53 29.28 33.82
CA ARG A 18 -19.58 28.16 33.73
C ARG A 18 -18.18 28.63 33.31
N PHE A 19 -18.07 29.52 32.32
CA PHE A 19 -16.77 30.10 31.94
C PHE A 19 -16.12 30.80 33.12
N ALA A 20 -16.87 31.67 33.83
CA ALA A 20 -16.35 32.41 35.00
C ALA A 20 -15.87 31.44 36.11
N LEU A 21 -16.62 30.37 36.36
CA LEU A 21 -16.23 29.35 37.35
C LEU A 21 -15.01 28.55 36.89
N ALA A 22 -14.95 28.15 35.63
CA ALA A 22 -13.81 27.45 35.05
C ALA A 22 -12.53 28.31 35.10
N ASP A 23 -12.60 29.60 34.78
CA ASP A 23 -11.45 30.52 34.86
C ASP A 23 -10.94 30.68 36.31
N ILE A 24 -11.82 30.58 37.34
CA ILE A 24 -11.41 30.52 38.75
C ILE A 24 -10.62 29.24 39.03
N TYR A 25 -11.07 28.09 38.52
CA TYR A 25 -10.34 26.83 38.69
C TYR A 25 -9.01 26.85 37.93
N MET A 26 -8.98 27.42 36.75
CA MET A 26 -7.72 27.66 35.98
C MET A 26 -6.74 28.49 36.82
N SER A 27 -7.18 29.59 37.43
CA SER A 27 -6.32 30.44 38.26
C SER A 27 -5.76 29.71 39.51
N LYS A 28 -6.49 28.73 40.00
CA LYS A 28 -6.08 27.85 41.09
C LYS A 28 -5.25 26.64 40.63
N LYS A 29 -5.02 26.50 39.32
CA LYS A 29 -4.39 25.36 38.70
C LYS A 29 -5.14 24.03 38.90
N ASP A 30 -6.42 24.11 39.18
CA ASP A 30 -7.31 22.96 39.25
C ASP A 30 -7.86 22.68 37.85
N TYR A 31 -7.00 22.10 37.06
CA TYR A 31 -7.28 21.82 35.64
C TYR A 31 -8.39 20.80 35.45
N ASP A 32 -8.53 19.86 36.39
CA ASP A 32 -9.53 18.80 36.26
C ASP A 32 -10.94 19.36 36.48
N ALA A 33 -11.13 20.25 37.47
CA ALA A 33 -12.39 20.94 37.67
C ALA A 33 -12.72 21.89 36.51
N ALA A 34 -11.71 22.58 35.94
CA ALA A 34 -11.90 23.43 34.78
C ALA A 34 -12.29 22.62 33.52
N LEU A 35 -11.67 21.44 33.29
CA LEU A 35 -12.01 20.53 32.16
C LEU A 35 -13.49 20.14 32.20
N VAL A 36 -14.01 19.75 33.36
CA VAL A 36 -15.43 19.37 33.51
C VAL A 36 -16.33 20.50 33.02
N LEU A 37 -16.09 21.74 33.51
CA LEU A 37 -16.92 22.87 33.14
C LEU A 37 -16.84 23.26 31.67
N TYR A 38 -15.63 23.23 31.07
CA TYR A 38 -15.51 23.49 29.64
C TYR A 38 -16.16 22.36 28.80
N GLN A 39 -16.12 21.12 29.27
CA GLN A 39 -16.82 20.00 28.63
C GLN A 39 -18.35 20.19 28.71
N GLU A 40 -18.88 20.66 29.83
CA GLU A 40 -20.31 20.99 29.98
C GLU A 40 -20.70 22.13 29.00
N ILE A 41 -19.83 23.16 28.85
CA ILE A 41 -20.09 24.25 27.91
C ILE A 41 -20.23 23.73 26.48
N ILE A 42 -19.35 22.87 26.00
CA ILE A 42 -19.46 22.33 24.64
C ILE A 42 -20.64 21.37 24.46
N ASN A 43 -21.13 20.75 25.54
CA ASN A 43 -22.35 19.94 25.50
C ASN A 43 -23.60 20.85 25.35
N ILE A 44 -23.60 22.05 25.97
CA ILE A 44 -24.69 23.03 25.86
C ILE A 44 -24.58 23.79 24.52
N ASP A 45 -23.40 24.31 24.20
CA ASP A 45 -23.09 25.01 22.94
C ASP A 45 -21.95 24.28 22.19
N PRO A 46 -22.29 23.34 21.29
CA PRO A 46 -21.30 22.62 20.49
C PRO A 46 -20.49 23.48 19.49
N LYS A 47 -20.81 24.78 19.37
CA LYS A 47 -20.09 25.74 18.52
C LYS A 47 -19.17 26.68 19.30
N SER A 48 -19.11 26.55 20.62
CA SER A 48 -18.28 27.39 21.49
C SER A 48 -16.79 27.18 21.22
N LYS A 49 -16.24 27.89 20.25
CA LYS A 49 -14.80 27.85 19.92
C LYS A 49 -13.92 28.18 21.12
N GLU A 50 -14.39 29.02 22.03
CA GLU A 50 -13.64 29.42 23.22
C GLU A 50 -13.48 28.24 24.16
N ALA A 51 -14.54 27.50 24.43
CA ALA A 51 -14.47 26.30 25.28
C ALA A 51 -13.54 25.23 24.66
N TYR A 52 -13.65 24.99 23.36
CA TYR A 52 -12.74 24.06 22.67
C TYR A 52 -11.28 24.51 22.78
N LYS A 53 -10.96 25.79 22.59
CA LYS A 53 -9.58 26.30 22.74
C LYS A 53 -9.07 26.09 24.17
N LYS A 54 -9.90 26.31 25.18
CA LYS A 54 -9.52 26.08 26.60
C LYS A 54 -9.25 24.60 26.86
N LEU A 55 -10.10 23.70 26.37
CA LEU A 55 -9.90 22.24 26.47
C LEU A 55 -8.60 21.83 25.80
N ILE A 56 -8.36 22.25 24.54
CA ILE A 56 -7.13 21.97 23.80
C ILE A 56 -5.91 22.44 24.60
N SER A 57 -5.92 23.69 25.10
CA SER A 57 -4.78 24.25 25.83
C SER A 57 -4.45 23.47 27.11
N ILE A 58 -5.48 22.98 27.83
CA ILE A 58 -5.27 22.16 29.03
C ILE A 58 -4.67 20.80 28.62
N TYR A 59 -5.23 20.12 27.61
CA TYR A 59 -4.73 18.84 27.14
C TYR A 59 -3.29 18.96 26.57
N GLU A 60 -2.98 20.05 25.84
CA GLU A 60 -1.60 20.33 25.40
C GLU A 60 -0.63 20.45 26.59
N SER A 61 -1.02 21.21 27.63
CA SER A 61 -0.18 21.38 28.81
C SER A 61 0.12 20.06 29.52
N LYS A 62 -0.82 19.11 29.42
CA LYS A 62 -0.68 17.74 29.93
C LYS A 62 0.00 16.79 28.92
N LYS A 63 0.25 17.22 27.68
CA LYS A 63 0.69 16.40 26.55
C LYS A 63 -0.26 15.22 26.26
N ASP A 64 -1.53 15.41 26.54
CA ASP A 64 -2.59 14.42 26.32
C ASP A 64 -3.19 14.62 24.91
N TYR A 65 -2.44 14.21 23.91
CA TYR A 65 -2.84 14.37 22.50
C TYR A 65 -3.97 13.41 22.11
N ASP A 66 -4.08 12.26 22.79
CA ASP A 66 -5.22 11.35 22.59
C ASP A 66 -6.54 12.00 22.98
N ALA A 67 -6.57 12.77 24.08
CA ALA A 67 -7.75 13.54 24.48
C ALA A 67 -8.08 14.65 23.47
N ILE A 68 -7.07 15.29 22.85
CA ILE A 68 -7.30 16.29 21.79
C ILE A 68 -7.91 15.63 20.55
N VAL A 69 -7.42 14.47 20.15
CA VAL A 69 -7.97 13.70 19.03
C VAL A 69 -9.42 13.28 19.31
N ALA A 70 -9.68 12.73 20.49
CA ALA A 70 -11.05 12.36 20.91
C ALA A 70 -12.00 13.57 20.93
N LEU A 71 -11.51 14.74 21.39
CA LEU A 71 -12.28 15.98 21.38
C LEU A 71 -12.61 16.42 19.93
N ARG A 72 -11.64 16.31 19.00
CA ARG A 72 -11.86 16.57 17.57
C ARG A 72 -12.91 15.63 16.99
N GLU A 73 -12.84 14.34 17.27
CA GLU A 73 -13.80 13.33 16.78
C GLU A 73 -15.23 13.59 17.26
N SER A 74 -15.38 14.17 18.44
CA SER A 74 -16.69 14.54 19.00
C SER A 74 -17.26 15.83 18.36
N ALA A 75 -16.41 16.68 17.81
CA ALA A 75 -16.81 17.97 17.23
C ALA A 75 -17.47 17.77 15.85
N LYS A 76 -18.62 18.44 15.64
CA LYS A 76 -19.40 18.36 14.38
C LYS A 76 -19.40 19.66 13.60
N ASP A 77 -19.12 20.79 14.24
CA ASP A 77 -19.14 22.09 13.60
C ASP A 77 -17.87 22.35 12.80
N ALA A 78 -18.01 22.68 11.51
CA ALA A 78 -16.87 22.88 10.61
C ALA A 78 -15.93 24.02 11.07
N SER A 79 -16.46 25.03 11.79
CA SER A 79 -15.66 26.14 12.30
C SER A 79 -14.87 25.77 13.56
N VAL A 80 -15.36 24.81 14.33
CA VAL A 80 -14.67 24.21 15.47
C VAL A 80 -13.59 23.24 14.99
N LEU A 81 -13.89 22.40 13.99
CA LEU A 81 -12.93 21.45 13.42
C LEU A 81 -11.65 22.15 12.90
N LYS A 82 -11.73 23.40 12.46
CA LYS A 82 -10.54 24.18 12.07
C LYS A 82 -9.55 24.44 13.21
N LEU A 83 -9.98 24.35 14.47
CA LEU A 83 -9.10 24.52 15.63
C LEU A 83 -8.15 23.33 15.81
N PHE A 84 -8.44 22.22 15.17
CA PHE A 84 -7.67 20.98 15.28
C PHE A 84 -6.74 20.75 14.08
N ALA A 85 -6.52 21.75 13.23
CA ALA A 85 -5.67 21.61 12.04
C ALA A 85 -4.26 21.07 12.38
N ASP A 86 -3.67 21.58 13.48
CA ASP A 86 -2.34 21.17 13.94
C ASP A 86 -2.33 19.79 14.65
N TYR A 87 -3.49 19.18 14.86
CA TYR A 87 -3.66 17.87 15.49
C TYR A 87 -4.20 16.82 14.52
N THR A 88 -3.85 16.98 13.26
CA THR A 88 -4.18 16.03 12.20
C THR A 88 -2.92 15.59 11.49
N VAL A 89 -2.87 14.33 11.12
CA VAL A 89 -1.83 13.74 10.28
C VAL A 89 -2.48 13.29 8.99
N SER A 90 -1.85 13.64 7.87
CA SER A 90 -2.36 13.28 6.55
C SER A 90 -2.31 11.77 6.34
N LYS A 91 -3.33 11.25 5.68
CA LYS A 91 -3.40 9.84 5.29
C LYS A 91 -2.25 9.49 4.34
N PRO A 92 -1.49 8.41 4.57
CA PRO A 92 -0.44 7.99 3.66
C PRO A 92 -0.92 7.76 2.23
N GLN A 93 -0.05 8.01 1.26
CA GLN A 93 -0.31 7.82 -0.15
C GLN A 93 0.60 6.72 -0.70
N PHE A 94 0.02 5.79 -1.47
CA PHE A 94 0.78 4.78 -2.20
C PHE A 94 1.19 5.32 -3.57
N SER A 95 2.41 5.03 -4.02
CA SER A 95 2.94 5.47 -5.33
C SER A 95 2.24 4.79 -6.52
N LYS A 96 1.60 3.66 -6.29
CA LYS A 96 0.84 2.90 -7.30
C LYS A 96 -0.62 2.80 -6.87
N SER A 97 -1.53 2.89 -7.82
CA SER A 97 -2.96 2.67 -7.59
C SER A 97 -3.26 1.19 -7.37
N SER A 98 -4.32 0.89 -6.63
CA SER A 98 -4.86 -0.47 -6.56
C SER A 98 -5.17 -1.00 -7.96
N GLY A 99 -4.83 -2.25 -8.24
CA GLY A 99 -5.06 -2.84 -9.55
C GLY A 99 -4.27 -4.12 -9.79
N LYS A 100 -4.35 -4.59 -11.05
CA LYS A 100 -3.66 -5.75 -11.55
C LYS A 100 -2.39 -5.32 -12.30
N TYR A 101 -1.29 -6.05 -12.07
CA TYR A 101 0.02 -5.78 -12.65
C TYR A 101 0.60 -7.05 -13.23
N GLY A 102 1.10 -6.97 -14.47
CA GLY A 102 1.74 -8.07 -15.19
C GLY A 102 3.24 -8.20 -14.93
N GLU A 103 3.79 -7.34 -14.07
CA GLU A 103 5.22 -7.25 -13.77
C GLU A 103 5.47 -7.04 -12.28
N THR A 104 6.70 -7.24 -11.85
CA THR A 104 7.16 -6.82 -10.52
C THR A 104 6.97 -5.32 -10.33
N ILE A 105 6.41 -4.90 -9.20
CA ILE A 105 6.27 -3.48 -8.87
C ILE A 105 7.02 -3.11 -7.60
N GLU A 106 7.56 -1.89 -7.59
CA GLU A 106 8.03 -1.22 -6.39
C GLU A 106 6.97 -0.23 -5.90
N LEU A 107 6.59 -0.36 -4.64
CA LEU A 107 5.56 0.43 -3.99
C LEU A 107 6.17 1.31 -2.93
N SER A 108 6.17 2.62 -3.17
CA SER A 108 6.52 3.62 -2.15
C SER A 108 5.28 4.06 -1.39
N ILE A 109 5.48 4.42 -0.13
CA ILE A 109 4.46 4.98 0.75
C ILE A 109 4.95 6.34 1.22
N ASP A 110 4.21 7.39 0.89
CA ASP A 110 4.53 8.77 1.23
C ASP A 110 3.56 9.30 2.29
N ALA A 111 4.06 10.13 3.20
CA ALA A 111 3.30 10.82 4.23
C ALA A 111 3.98 12.15 4.59
N ASP A 112 3.40 12.91 5.53
CA ASP A 112 3.97 14.15 6.02
C ASP A 112 5.40 13.94 6.57
N SER A 113 6.31 14.91 6.34
CA SER A 113 7.76 14.78 6.58
C SER A 113 8.13 14.40 8.01
N ASP A 114 7.33 14.81 8.98
CA ASP A 114 7.61 14.64 10.41
C ASP A 114 6.89 13.42 10.99
N THR A 115 6.54 12.44 10.14
CA THR A 115 5.80 11.25 10.55
C THR A 115 6.60 9.97 10.37
N LYS A 116 6.23 8.97 11.14
CA LYS A 116 6.69 7.58 11.01
C LYS A 116 5.58 6.77 10.37
N ILE A 117 5.86 6.10 9.26
CA ILE A 117 4.90 5.26 8.57
C ILE A 117 5.04 3.82 9.07
N TYR A 118 3.90 3.20 9.35
CA TYR A 118 3.77 1.78 9.63
C TYR A 118 2.85 1.15 8.60
N TYR A 119 3.18 -0.04 8.12
CA TYR A 119 2.36 -0.76 7.15
C TYR A 119 2.21 -2.23 7.54
N SER A 120 1.17 -2.88 7.04
CA SER A 120 0.98 -4.32 7.16
C SER A 120 0.39 -4.89 5.89
N TYR A 121 0.63 -6.18 5.68
CA TYR A 121 -0.13 -7.01 4.76
C TYR A 121 -1.40 -7.50 5.46
N ASP A 122 -2.41 -7.94 4.71
CA ASP A 122 -3.61 -8.61 5.20
C ASP A 122 -4.59 -7.75 6.00
N SER A 123 -4.72 -6.47 5.64
CA SER A 123 -5.74 -5.53 6.18
C SER A 123 -5.77 -5.35 7.72
N ASP A 124 -4.80 -5.87 8.44
CA ASP A 124 -4.69 -5.70 9.88
C ASP A 124 -4.27 -4.28 10.27
N ASN A 125 -4.48 -3.93 11.52
CA ASN A 125 -4.03 -2.65 12.05
C ASN A 125 -2.49 -2.53 11.99
N PRO A 126 -1.92 -1.64 11.15
CA PRO A 126 -0.48 -1.52 10.97
C PRO A 126 0.30 -1.22 12.26
N LEU A 127 -0.34 -0.63 13.27
CA LEU A 127 0.30 -0.30 14.55
C LEU A 127 0.46 -1.49 15.49
N THR A 128 -0.31 -2.56 15.29
CA THR A 128 -0.29 -3.73 16.19
C THR A 128 0.40 -4.93 15.59
N ARG A 129 0.34 -5.07 14.26
CA ARG A 129 0.89 -6.22 13.53
C ARG A 129 1.76 -5.83 12.34
N GLY A 130 1.89 -4.53 12.10
CA GLY A 130 2.67 -4.02 10.99
C GLY A 130 4.13 -3.80 11.32
N GLU A 131 4.86 -3.40 10.29
CA GLU A 131 6.27 -3.04 10.32
C GLU A 131 6.44 -1.57 10.04
N ARG A 132 7.56 -1.00 10.49
CA ARG A 132 7.91 0.37 10.14
C ARG A 132 8.42 0.44 8.71
N TYR A 133 7.86 1.37 7.93
CA TYR A 133 8.31 1.61 6.56
C TYR A 133 9.61 2.39 6.52
N TYR A 134 10.61 1.90 5.78
CA TYR A 134 11.92 2.53 5.58
C TYR A 134 12.33 2.65 4.12
N SER A 135 11.80 1.79 3.26
CA SER A 135 12.16 1.71 1.84
C SER A 135 11.01 1.14 1.02
N PRO A 136 11.00 1.33 -0.30
CA PRO A 136 9.98 0.76 -1.16
C PRO A 136 9.78 -0.74 -0.94
N ILE A 137 8.53 -1.18 -1.04
CA ILE A 137 8.11 -2.58 -0.94
C ILE A 137 8.13 -3.17 -2.34
N THR A 138 8.86 -4.25 -2.53
CA THR A 138 8.88 -4.98 -3.80
C THR A 138 7.83 -6.09 -3.78
N LEU A 139 6.91 -6.08 -4.75
CA LEU A 139 5.96 -7.15 -5.00
C LEU A 139 6.43 -7.92 -6.24
N ASP A 140 7.23 -8.96 -6.01
CA ASP A 140 7.93 -9.76 -7.02
C ASP A 140 7.40 -11.19 -7.17
N LYS A 141 6.29 -11.51 -6.52
CA LYS A 141 5.64 -12.82 -6.61
C LYS A 141 4.18 -12.68 -7.00
N GLU A 142 3.70 -13.65 -7.77
CA GLU A 142 2.27 -13.73 -8.08
C GLU A 142 1.44 -13.88 -6.82
N GLY A 143 0.32 -13.19 -6.80
CA GLY A 143 -0.61 -13.21 -5.67
C GLY A 143 -1.37 -11.91 -5.49
N THR A 144 -2.22 -11.92 -4.48
CA THR A 144 -2.99 -10.75 -4.06
C THR A 144 -2.40 -10.20 -2.77
N TYR A 145 -2.14 -8.90 -2.75
CA TYR A 145 -1.58 -8.16 -1.63
C TYR A 145 -2.57 -7.07 -1.20
N GLU A 146 -3.05 -7.13 0.02
CA GLU A 146 -3.82 -6.05 0.65
C GLU A 146 -2.88 -5.33 1.63
N ILE A 147 -2.47 -4.11 1.26
CA ILE A 147 -1.52 -3.35 2.06
C ILE A 147 -2.26 -2.21 2.72
N THR A 148 -2.10 -2.10 4.03
CA THR A 148 -2.59 -0.98 4.84
C THR A 148 -1.41 -0.19 5.39
N ALA A 149 -1.58 1.13 5.52
CA ALA A 149 -0.56 2.01 6.07
C ALA A 149 -1.18 3.09 6.95
N VAL A 150 -0.44 3.50 7.98
CA VAL A 150 -0.78 4.60 8.88
C VAL A 150 0.46 5.43 9.16
N ALA A 151 0.31 6.74 9.20
CA ALA A 151 1.35 7.67 9.62
C ALA A 151 1.12 8.11 11.07
N VAL A 152 2.20 8.27 11.83
CA VAL A 152 2.18 8.70 13.22
C VAL A 152 3.22 9.80 13.41
N ASP A 153 2.82 10.95 13.94
CA ASP A 153 3.75 12.03 14.26
C ASP A 153 4.52 11.78 15.58
N ASP A 154 5.44 12.67 15.92
CA ASP A 154 6.25 12.53 17.14
C ASP A 154 5.46 12.75 18.44
N ARG A 155 4.24 13.26 18.35
CA ARG A 155 3.29 13.42 19.48
C ARG A 155 2.45 12.16 19.69
N GLY A 156 2.49 11.21 18.75
CA GLY A 156 1.66 10.00 18.75
C GLY A 156 0.32 10.15 18.04
N ILE A 157 0.08 11.31 17.38
CA ILE A 157 -1.16 11.52 16.60
C ILE A 157 -1.08 10.68 15.34
N LYS A 158 -2.17 9.97 15.05
CA LYS A 158 -2.27 9.01 13.96
C LYS A 158 -3.10 9.57 12.81
N SER A 159 -2.72 9.20 11.60
CA SER A 159 -3.57 9.41 10.43
C SER A 159 -4.73 8.43 10.37
N GLU A 160 -5.64 8.65 9.44
CA GLU A 160 -6.50 7.59 8.95
C GLU A 160 -5.66 6.49 8.28
N VAL A 161 -6.17 5.26 8.29
CA VAL A 161 -5.51 4.12 7.63
C VAL A 161 -5.71 4.24 6.11
N ALA A 162 -4.61 4.22 5.37
CA ALA A 162 -4.62 4.03 3.93
C ALA A 162 -4.70 2.53 3.62
N SER A 163 -5.40 2.16 2.55
CA SER A 163 -5.51 0.77 2.10
C SER A 163 -5.44 0.71 0.59
N ALA A 164 -4.70 -0.28 0.08
CA ALA A 164 -4.60 -0.56 -1.35
C ALA A 164 -4.49 -2.07 -1.58
N LYS A 165 -5.02 -2.52 -2.72
CA LYS A 165 -5.01 -3.92 -3.13
C LYS A 165 -4.30 -4.06 -4.47
N TYR A 166 -3.32 -4.96 -4.53
CA TYR A 166 -2.53 -5.26 -5.71
C TYR A 166 -2.67 -6.74 -6.06
N GLU A 167 -2.87 -7.03 -7.33
CA GLU A 167 -2.85 -8.39 -7.86
C GLU A 167 -1.69 -8.49 -8.85
N ILE A 168 -0.69 -9.31 -8.52
CA ILE A 168 0.45 -9.57 -9.39
C ILE A 168 0.18 -10.88 -10.12
N GLU A 169 0.12 -10.82 -11.46
CA GLU A 169 -0.06 -11.97 -12.33
C GLU A 169 0.80 -11.75 -13.57
N PHE A 170 1.97 -12.39 -13.60
CA PHE A 170 2.94 -12.23 -14.69
C PHE A 170 2.38 -12.77 -16.01
N GLU A 171 2.66 -12.04 -17.08
CA GLU A 171 2.34 -12.52 -18.43
C GLU A 171 3.37 -13.56 -18.87
N ALA A 172 2.91 -14.55 -19.64
CA ALA A 172 3.80 -15.52 -20.29
C ALA A 172 4.53 -14.83 -21.44
N PRO A 173 5.80 -15.15 -21.71
CA PRO A 173 6.49 -14.64 -22.89
C PRO A 173 5.86 -15.18 -24.17
N ASP A 174 6.07 -14.47 -25.28
CA ASP A 174 5.68 -14.93 -26.59
C ASP A 174 6.43 -16.22 -26.97
N ALA A 175 5.81 -17.07 -27.78
CA ALA A 175 6.46 -18.26 -28.32
C ALA A 175 7.65 -17.87 -29.22
N PRO A 176 8.80 -18.60 -29.15
CA PRO A 176 9.93 -18.31 -30.02
C PRO A 176 9.59 -18.49 -31.48
N GLU A 177 10.11 -17.61 -32.34
CA GLU A 177 10.03 -17.77 -33.79
C GLU A 177 11.19 -18.61 -34.29
N ILE A 178 10.93 -19.43 -35.32
CA ILE A 178 11.89 -20.34 -35.93
C ILE A 178 12.09 -19.96 -37.40
N ASP A 179 13.35 -19.90 -37.87
CA ASP A 179 13.69 -19.66 -39.27
C ASP A 179 14.79 -20.63 -39.73
N PRO A 180 14.55 -21.41 -40.78
CA PRO A 180 13.29 -21.65 -41.49
C PRO A 180 12.26 -22.36 -40.60
N ASP A 181 10.97 -22.04 -40.78
CA ASP A 181 9.85 -22.62 -40.05
C ASP A 181 9.36 -23.91 -40.73
N GLY A 182 10.17 -24.95 -40.58
CA GLY A 182 9.89 -26.25 -41.16
C GLY A 182 10.28 -26.38 -42.66
N GLY A 183 10.05 -27.57 -43.19
CA GLY A 183 10.27 -27.85 -44.61
C GLY A 183 11.06 -29.11 -44.89
N THR A 184 11.28 -29.39 -46.21
CA THR A 184 12.07 -30.51 -46.71
C THR A 184 13.38 -29.97 -47.32
N PHE A 185 14.50 -30.55 -46.87
CA PHE A 185 15.83 -30.07 -47.21
C PHE A 185 16.65 -31.20 -47.87
N GLY A 186 17.32 -30.86 -48.96
CA GLY A 186 18.26 -31.76 -49.67
C GLY A 186 19.73 -31.49 -49.35
N ALA A 187 19.99 -30.48 -48.50
CA ALA A 187 21.31 -30.13 -48.00
C ALA A 187 21.23 -29.74 -46.53
N GLN A 188 22.37 -29.81 -45.84
CA GLN A 188 22.43 -29.40 -44.43
C GLN A 188 21.96 -27.95 -44.27
N THR A 189 20.99 -27.75 -43.44
CA THR A 189 20.38 -26.45 -43.13
C THR A 189 20.42 -26.23 -41.63
N ASP A 190 20.80 -25.03 -41.23
CA ASP A 190 20.78 -24.61 -39.85
C ASP A 190 19.51 -23.79 -39.54
N ILE A 191 18.97 -23.96 -38.37
CA ILE A 191 17.78 -23.28 -37.86
C ILE A 191 18.22 -22.20 -36.86
N THR A 192 17.71 -21.00 -37.05
CA THR A 192 17.80 -19.93 -36.07
C THR A 192 16.50 -19.81 -35.30
N ILE A 193 16.60 -19.56 -33.98
CA ILE A 193 15.45 -19.35 -33.10
C ILE A 193 15.59 -17.98 -32.49
N THR A 194 14.54 -17.16 -32.60
CA THR A 194 14.48 -15.85 -31.95
C THR A 194 14.22 -16.04 -30.46
N VAL A 195 15.12 -15.53 -29.63
CA VAL A 195 14.99 -15.60 -28.17
C VAL A 195 14.27 -14.34 -27.69
N PRO A 196 13.07 -14.45 -27.06
CA PRO A 196 12.40 -13.30 -26.48
C PRO A 196 13.23 -12.64 -25.37
N GLU A 197 12.97 -11.37 -25.10
CA GLU A 197 13.69 -10.61 -24.08
C GLU A 197 13.58 -11.28 -22.68
N ASN A 198 14.68 -11.29 -21.95
CA ASN A 198 14.81 -11.93 -20.63
C ASN A 198 14.52 -13.44 -20.60
N CYS A 199 14.42 -14.12 -21.74
CA CYS A 199 14.11 -15.52 -21.83
C CYS A 199 15.34 -16.38 -22.15
N LYS A 200 15.24 -17.66 -21.77
CA LYS A 200 16.01 -18.76 -22.34
C LYS A 200 15.07 -19.63 -23.17
N VAL A 201 15.57 -20.12 -24.29
CA VAL A 201 14.83 -21.04 -25.16
C VAL A 201 15.39 -22.44 -25.00
N TYR A 202 14.49 -23.41 -24.85
CA TYR A 202 14.81 -24.84 -24.77
C TYR A 202 14.09 -25.58 -25.88
N TYR A 203 14.69 -26.67 -26.38
CA TYR A 203 14.14 -27.43 -27.48
C TYR A 203 14.32 -28.93 -27.36
N THR A 204 13.48 -29.67 -28.12
CA THR A 204 13.56 -31.13 -28.34
C THR A 204 13.32 -31.44 -29.80
N TRP A 205 13.86 -32.59 -30.28
CA TRP A 205 13.67 -33.08 -31.64
C TRP A 205 12.74 -34.30 -31.78
N ASP A 206 12.20 -34.78 -30.69
CA ASP A 206 11.43 -36.03 -30.59
C ASP A 206 9.93 -35.79 -30.38
N SER A 207 9.44 -34.61 -30.60
CA SER A 207 8.05 -34.18 -30.34
C SER A 207 7.67 -34.09 -28.86
N SER A 208 8.59 -34.37 -27.94
CA SER A 208 8.34 -34.19 -26.52
C SER A 208 8.22 -32.70 -26.17
N ASP A 209 7.54 -32.41 -25.05
CA ASP A 209 7.43 -31.06 -24.54
C ASP A 209 8.77 -30.62 -23.94
N PRO A 210 9.41 -29.54 -24.47
CA PRO A 210 10.64 -29.04 -23.91
C PRO A 210 10.39 -28.39 -22.53
N SER A 211 11.44 -28.42 -21.70
CA SER A 211 11.44 -27.79 -20.37
C SER A 211 12.84 -27.23 -20.06
N ALA A 212 13.02 -26.61 -18.90
CA ALA A 212 14.33 -26.15 -18.46
C ALA A 212 15.39 -27.27 -18.33
N ALA A 213 14.98 -28.54 -18.34
CA ALA A 213 15.89 -29.70 -18.36
C ALA A 213 16.27 -30.17 -19.78
N SER A 214 15.62 -29.60 -20.82
CA SER A 214 15.89 -29.88 -22.23
C SER A 214 17.14 -29.14 -22.71
N THR A 215 17.52 -29.33 -23.99
CA THR A 215 18.68 -28.63 -24.56
C THR A 215 18.41 -27.14 -24.68
N GLU A 216 19.27 -26.32 -24.11
CA GLU A 216 19.20 -24.85 -24.25
C GLU A 216 19.67 -24.43 -25.65
N TYR A 217 18.91 -23.54 -26.29
CA TYR A 217 19.32 -22.93 -27.56
C TYR A 217 20.31 -21.81 -27.29
N THR A 218 21.54 -21.96 -27.82
CA THR A 218 22.61 -20.96 -27.64
C THR A 218 23.22 -20.53 -28.97
N ALA A 219 22.97 -21.27 -30.06
CA ALA A 219 23.48 -21.01 -31.40
C ALA A 219 22.59 -21.73 -32.44
N PRO A 220 22.67 -21.38 -33.75
CA PRO A 220 21.95 -22.09 -34.79
C PRO A 220 22.16 -23.60 -34.70
N ILE A 221 21.08 -24.37 -34.88
CA ILE A 221 21.07 -25.83 -34.74
C ILE A 221 20.86 -26.51 -36.08
N PRO A 222 21.65 -27.54 -36.41
CA PRO A 222 21.48 -28.27 -37.67
C PRO A 222 20.22 -29.12 -37.68
N VAL A 223 19.50 -29.16 -38.80
CA VAL A 223 18.38 -30.09 -38.99
C VAL A 223 18.91 -31.51 -38.97
N PRO A 224 18.41 -32.42 -38.07
CA PRO A 224 18.82 -33.83 -38.05
C PRO A 224 18.30 -34.57 -39.30
N GLU A 225 19.05 -35.59 -39.74
CA GLU A 225 18.61 -36.47 -40.83
C GLU A 225 17.33 -37.23 -40.48
N GLY A 226 16.43 -37.35 -41.43
CA GLY A 226 15.12 -38.01 -41.26
C GLY A 226 13.97 -37.06 -41.17
N ASN A 227 12.87 -37.52 -40.62
CA ASN A 227 11.65 -36.75 -40.36
C ASN A 227 11.57 -36.42 -38.88
N ASN A 228 11.73 -35.16 -38.55
CA ASN A 228 11.86 -34.68 -37.18
C ASN A 228 10.84 -33.58 -36.85
N VAL A 229 10.44 -33.49 -35.59
CA VAL A 229 9.62 -32.38 -35.07
C VAL A 229 10.46 -31.62 -34.06
N LEU A 230 10.75 -30.39 -34.38
CA LEU A 230 11.33 -29.45 -33.43
C LEU A 230 10.22 -28.87 -32.57
N SER A 231 10.33 -29.02 -31.25
CA SER A 231 9.47 -28.37 -30.26
C SER A 231 10.32 -27.36 -29.49
N VAL A 232 9.85 -26.14 -29.35
CA VAL A 232 10.58 -25.06 -28.63
C VAL A 232 9.69 -24.37 -27.61
N ILE A 233 10.29 -23.89 -26.54
CA ILE A 233 9.65 -23.13 -25.47
C ILE A 233 10.58 -22.03 -24.99
N ALA A 234 10.04 -20.84 -24.74
CA ALA A 234 10.74 -19.77 -24.04
C ALA A 234 10.38 -19.80 -22.56
N ILE A 235 11.36 -19.59 -21.70
CA ILE A 235 11.16 -19.47 -20.25
C ILE A 235 11.76 -18.15 -19.78
N ASP A 236 10.91 -17.28 -19.27
CA ASP A 236 11.32 -16.00 -18.69
C ASP A 236 12.15 -16.22 -17.42
N GLN A 237 13.33 -15.62 -17.35
CA GLN A 237 14.30 -15.85 -16.26
C GLN A 237 13.97 -15.12 -14.97
N ASN A 238 13.11 -14.10 -15.04
CA ASN A 238 12.71 -13.31 -13.88
C ASN A 238 11.47 -13.91 -13.20
N THR A 239 10.51 -14.35 -14.02
CA THR A 239 9.20 -14.80 -13.53
C THR A 239 9.05 -16.31 -13.52
N GLY A 240 9.86 -17.03 -14.29
CA GLY A 240 9.73 -18.47 -14.51
C GLY A 240 8.56 -18.88 -15.41
N LYS A 241 7.83 -17.90 -16.00
CA LYS A 241 6.71 -18.17 -16.91
C LYS A 241 7.22 -18.78 -18.21
N CYS A 242 6.44 -19.70 -18.74
CA CYS A 242 6.71 -20.38 -19.99
C CYS A 242 5.80 -19.86 -21.09
N SER A 243 6.34 -19.73 -22.31
CA SER A 243 5.53 -19.50 -23.51
C SER A 243 4.68 -20.72 -23.85
N ASP A 244 3.79 -20.57 -24.81
CA ASP A 244 3.26 -21.71 -25.52
C ASP A 244 4.40 -22.45 -26.24
N ILE A 245 4.23 -23.78 -26.38
CA ILE A 245 5.19 -24.61 -27.11
C ILE A 245 4.93 -24.46 -28.59
N TYR A 246 5.92 -23.96 -29.31
CA TYR A 246 5.88 -23.92 -30.75
C TYR A 246 6.47 -25.18 -31.36
N ARG A 247 5.85 -25.76 -32.40
CA ARG A 247 6.30 -26.98 -33.08
C ARG A 247 6.34 -26.80 -34.55
N SER A 248 7.46 -27.24 -35.14
CA SER A 248 7.63 -27.25 -36.60
C SER A 248 8.23 -28.56 -37.08
N ARG A 249 7.86 -28.99 -38.30
CA ARG A 249 8.29 -30.26 -38.88
C ARG A 249 9.38 -30.05 -39.91
N PHE A 250 10.43 -30.85 -39.83
CA PHE A 250 11.59 -30.82 -40.69
C PHE A 250 11.87 -32.20 -41.28
N GLU A 251 12.13 -32.24 -42.57
CA GLU A 251 12.57 -33.45 -43.29
C GLU A 251 13.92 -33.17 -43.95
N PHE A 252 14.92 -33.94 -43.62
CA PHE A 252 16.24 -33.80 -44.24
C PHE A 252 16.76 -35.17 -44.61
N TYR A 253 17.13 -35.34 -45.91
CA TYR A 253 17.77 -36.53 -46.46
C TYR A 253 18.92 -36.09 -47.33
N MET A 254 20.14 -36.60 -47.04
CA MET A 254 21.29 -36.43 -47.91
C MET A 254 21.07 -37.18 -49.23
N ASN A 255 21.17 -36.47 -50.35
CA ASN A 255 21.12 -37.09 -51.70
C ASN A 255 22.46 -37.68 -52.11
#